data_ae33bab9e2e1f36470e6865feb80fbeb
#
_entry.id   ae33bab9e2e1f36470e6865feb80fbeb
#
_cell.length_a   1.000
_cell.length_b   1.000
_cell.length_c   1.000
_cell.angle_alpha   90.00
_cell.angle_beta   90.00
_cell.angle_gamma   90.00
#
_symmetry.space_group_name_H-M   'P 1'
#
loop_
_entity.id
_entity.type
_entity.pdbx_description
1 polymer ?
#
loop_
_entity_poly.entity_id
_entity_poly.type
_entity_poly.pdbx_seq_one_letter_code
_entity_poly.pdbx_strand_id
1 'polypeptide(L)'
;HTHHSKPPYRVVDQKKLAEAIQAGYECYDSMKDDPHHRYLSWEYCHGAFRLNRRPQIDATIDYLCLHLAWYLASWGMLRNSFLMQKDYKIHADVVRLIYQPEWDDLWDLSPEKLSQEYYADRIMKLSESITEAYVASGAGIPTDTLLTKILLGTVGCVPAYDRYFKKA
;
A
#
# COMPACT_ATOMS: atom_id res chain seq x y z
N HIS A 1 18.08 39.01 -1.20
CA HIS A 1 17.24 38.20 -0.29
C HIS A 1 17.25 36.77 -0.81
N THR A 2 18.12 35.95 -0.25
CA THR A 2 18.18 34.50 -0.50
C THR A 2 17.05 33.84 0.30
N HIS A 3 16.01 33.38 -0.37
CA HIS A 3 15.02 32.48 0.18
C HIS A 3 15.70 31.13 0.46
N HIS A 4 16.07 30.90 1.70
CA HIS A 4 16.35 29.55 2.20
C HIS A 4 15.00 28.86 2.38
N SER A 5 14.59 28.09 1.37
CA SER A 5 13.47 27.15 1.52
C SER A 5 13.92 26.10 2.54
N LYS A 6 13.17 25.96 3.63
CA LYS A 6 13.35 24.83 4.57
C LYS A 6 13.27 23.53 3.79
N PRO A 7 14.15 22.56 4.03
CA PRO A 7 14.00 21.24 3.41
C PRO A 7 12.63 20.67 3.76
N PRO A 8 11.94 20.03 2.80
CA PRO A 8 10.59 19.49 3.01
C PRO A 8 10.55 18.29 3.97
N TYR A 9 11.71 17.82 4.46
CA TYR A 9 11.81 16.62 5.28
C TYR A 9 12.18 16.99 6.71
N ARG A 10 11.36 16.50 7.65
CA ARG A 10 11.71 16.52 9.07
C ARG A 10 12.86 15.55 9.27
N VAL A 11 13.98 16.02 9.80
CA VAL A 11 15.10 15.14 10.20
C VAL A 11 14.55 14.17 11.26
N VAL A 12 14.57 12.88 10.93
CA VAL A 12 14.09 11.84 11.82
C VAL A 12 15.13 11.67 12.95
N ASP A 13 14.69 11.78 14.20
CA ASP A 13 15.51 11.48 15.37
C ASP A 13 15.84 9.98 15.35
N GLN A 14 17.11 9.65 15.19
CA GLN A 14 17.60 8.26 15.09
C GLN A 14 17.24 7.43 16.32
N LYS A 15 17.22 8.04 17.51
CA LYS A 15 16.81 7.35 18.74
C LYS A 15 15.33 6.99 18.70
N LYS A 16 14.48 7.93 18.34
CA LYS A 16 13.03 7.68 18.18
C LYS A 16 12.73 6.65 17.10
N LEU A 17 13.50 6.65 16.01
CA LEU A 17 13.36 5.64 14.97
C LEU A 17 13.72 4.25 15.51
N ALA A 18 14.81 4.11 16.24
CA ALA A 18 15.21 2.84 16.84
C ALA A 18 14.18 2.34 17.86
N GLU A 19 13.66 3.22 18.71
CA GLU A 19 12.59 2.91 19.66
C GLU A 19 11.31 2.44 18.94
N ALA A 20 10.92 3.11 17.85
CA ALA A 20 9.75 2.73 17.05
C ALA A 20 9.93 1.38 16.36
N ILE A 21 11.11 1.09 15.83
CA ILE A 21 11.46 -0.21 15.24
C ILE A 21 11.39 -1.30 16.30
N GLN A 22 11.98 -1.08 17.48
CA GLN A 22 11.94 -2.04 18.59
C GLN A 22 10.51 -2.32 19.04
N ALA A 23 9.69 -1.29 19.23
CA ALA A 23 8.27 -1.43 19.57
C ALA A 23 7.49 -2.20 18.48
N GLY A 24 7.84 -2.01 17.21
CA GLY A 24 7.28 -2.77 16.09
C GLY A 24 7.59 -4.26 16.18
N TYR A 25 8.83 -4.62 16.49
CA TYR A 25 9.24 -6.02 16.70
C TYR A 25 8.53 -6.66 17.90
N GLU A 26 8.44 -5.97 19.02
CA GLU A 26 7.74 -6.46 20.21
C GLU A 26 6.25 -6.67 19.94
N CYS A 27 5.62 -5.75 19.20
CA CYS A 27 4.24 -5.89 18.77
C CYS A 27 4.07 -7.11 17.86
N TYR A 28 4.95 -7.29 16.88
CA TYR A 28 4.93 -8.46 15.99
C TYR A 28 5.09 -9.76 16.78
N ASP A 29 6.06 -9.83 17.69
CA ASP A 29 6.30 -10.98 18.54
C ASP A 29 5.08 -11.37 19.39
N SER A 30 4.34 -10.39 19.89
CA SER A 30 3.11 -10.63 20.66
C SER A 30 1.96 -11.20 19.82
N MET A 31 2.00 -11.02 18.49
CA MET A 31 0.94 -11.46 17.56
C MET A 31 1.25 -12.79 16.87
N LYS A 32 2.50 -13.20 16.80
CA LYS A 32 2.95 -14.37 16.02
C LYS A 32 2.35 -15.71 16.46
N ASP A 33 1.92 -15.78 17.72
CA ASP A 33 1.36 -17.00 18.31
C ASP A 33 -0.14 -17.16 18.01
N ASP A 34 -0.80 -16.14 17.47
CA ASP A 34 -2.18 -16.22 16.97
C ASP A 34 -2.19 -16.58 15.47
N PRO A 35 -2.51 -17.85 15.11
CA PRO A 35 -2.49 -18.32 13.73
C PRO A 35 -3.58 -17.67 12.85
N HIS A 36 -4.45 -16.86 13.43
CA HIS A 36 -5.56 -16.18 12.76
C HIS A 36 -5.55 -14.67 12.99
N HIS A 37 -4.45 -14.12 13.49
CA HIS A 37 -4.36 -12.68 13.71
C HIS A 37 -4.54 -11.89 12.41
N ARG A 38 -5.31 -10.78 12.45
CA ARG A 38 -5.62 -9.97 11.26
C ARG A 38 -4.39 -9.46 10.50
N TYR A 39 -3.23 -9.36 11.16
CA TYR A 39 -1.96 -9.02 10.54
C TYR A 39 -1.62 -9.94 9.36
N LEU A 40 -1.94 -11.23 9.46
CA LEU A 40 -1.72 -12.21 8.41
C LEU A 40 -2.47 -11.88 7.11
N SER A 41 -3.56 -11.10 7.17
CA SER A 41 -4.27 -10.66 5.96
C SER A 41 -3.39 -9.82 5.05
N TRP A 42 -2.48 -9.02 5.62
CA TRP A 42 -1.49 -8.29 4.86
C TRP A 42 -0.44 -9.23 4.25
N GLU A 43 0.12 -10.15 5.02
CA GLU A 43 1.12 -11.12 4.53
C GLU A 43 0.56 -11.97 3.39
N TYR A 44 -0.66 -12.48 3.54
CA TYR A 44 -1.32 -13.26 2.50
C TYR A 44 -1.58 -12.43 1.24
N CYS A 45 -2.05 -11.20 1.39
CA CYS A 45 -2.26 -10.30 0.26
C CYS A 45 -0.95 -10.01 -0.46
N HIS A 46 0.04 -9.47 0.25
CA HIS A 46 1.33 -9.11 -0.33
C HIS A 46 2.04 -10.34 -0.95
N GLY A 47 2.01 -11.48 -0.27
CA GLY A 47 2.55 -12.74 -0.78
C GLY A 47 1.86 -13.21 -2.06
N ALA A 48 0.51 -13.13 -2.12
CA ALA A 48 -0.24 -13.49 -3.32
C ALA A 48 0.15 -12.62 -4.52
N PHE A 49 0.28 -11.31 -4.31
CA PHE A 49 0.71 -10.39 -5.37
C PHE A 49 2.15 -10.65 -5.82
N ARG A 50 3.08 -10.90 -4.91
CA ARG A 50 4.48 -11.21 -5.26
C ARG A 50 4.63 -12.53 -6.01
N LEU A 51 3.91 -13.57 -5.62
CA LEU A 51 3.95 -14.89 -6.26
C LEU A 51 3.33 -14.89 -7.66
N ASN A 52 2.38 -13.99 -7.92
CA ASN A 52 1.67 -13.90 -9.19
C ASN A 52 2.09 -12.67 -10.00
N ARG A 53 3.34 -12.24 -9.92
CA ARG A 53 3.86 -11.16 -10.76
C ARG A 53 3.69 -11.52 -12.24
N ARG A 54 2.84 -10.79 -12.96
CA ARG A 54 2.39 -11.02 -14.35
C ARG A 54 1.24 -12.03 -14.47
N PRO A 55 0.09 -11.75 -13.85
CA PRO A 55 -1.10 -12.56 -14.02
C PRO A 55 -1.53 -12.52 -15.50
N GLN A 56 -1.70 -13.70 -16.10
CA GLN A 56 -2.02 -13.81 -17.52
C GLN A 56 -3.48 -14.19 -17.79
N ILE A 57 -4.23 -14.57 -16.75
CA ILE A 57 -5.59 -15.04 -16.87
C ILE A 57 -6.54 -14.37 -15.87
N ASP A 58 -7.78 -14.21 -16.26
CA ASP A 58 -8.82 -13.57 -15.44
C ASP A 58 -9.02 -14.25 -14.07
N ALA A 59 -8.85 -15.58 -13.99
CA ALA A 59 -8.93 -16.31 -12.71
C ALA A 59 -7.85 -15.86 -11.71
N THR A 60 -6.64 -15.54 -12.16
CA THR A 60 -5.59 -15.00 -11.30
C THR A 60 -5.91 -13.57 -10.87
N ILE A 61 -6.46 -12.74 -11.76
CA ILE A 61 -6.93 -11.39 -11.40
C ILE A 61 -8.02 -11.47 -10.35
N ASP A 62 -9.01 -12.36 -10.52
CA ASP A 62 -10.10 -12.56 -9.58
C ASP A 62 -9.59 -12.98 -8.18
N TYR A 63 -8.66 -13.93 -8.13
CA TYR A 63 -7.99 -14.37 -6.91
C TYR A 63 -7.26 -13.20 -6.19
N LEU A 64 -6.52 -12.38 -6.93
CA LEU A 64 -5.81 -11.23 -6.38
C LEU A 64 -6.77 -10.15 -5.89
N CYS A 65 -7.89 -9.93 -6.58
CA CYS A 65 -8.94 -9.03 -6.11
C CYS A 65 -9.53 -9.48 -4.77
N LEU A 66 -9.75 -10.77 -4.56
CA LEU A 66 -10.22 -11.31 -3.29
C LEU A 66 -9.22 -11.07 -2.15
N HIS A 67 -7.93 -11.30 -2.40
CA HIS A 67 -6.89 -11.03 -1.42
C HIS A 67 -6.81 -9.56 -1.04
N LEU A 68 -6.85 -8.67 -2.04
CA LEU A 68 -6.83 -7.23 -1.82
C LEU A 68 -8.06 -6.77 -1.04
N ALA A 69 -9.25 -7.21 -1.44
CA ALA A 69 -10.50 -6.85 -0.78
C ALA A 69 -10.53 -7.31 0.68
N TRP A 70 -10.13 -8.54 0.96
CA TRP A 70 -10.08 -9.06 2.34
C TRP A 70 -9.06 -8.31 3.21
N TYR A 71 -7.87 -8.06 2.69
CA TYR A 71 -6.87 -7.27 3.39
C TYR A 71 -7.41 -5.87 3.73
N LEU A 72 -7.97 -5.16 2.75
CA LEU A 72 -8.54 -3.83 2.97
C LEU A 72 -9.70 -3.85 3.98
N ALA A 73 -10.55 -4.88 3.93
CA ALA A 73 -11.64 -5.08 4.90
C ALA A 73 -11.11 -5.29 6.32
N SER A 74 -10.13 -6.18 6.49
CA SER A 74 -9.48 -6.49 7.78
C SER A 74 -8.86 -5.26 8.43
N TRP A 75 -8.40 -4.32 7.63
CA TRP A 75 -7.81 -3.05 8.09
C TRP A 75 -8.77 -1.87 8.08
N GLY A 76 -10.08 -2.15 7.98
CA GLY A 76 -11.15 -1.18 8.16
C GLY A 76 -11.38 -0.22 7.00
N MET A 77 -10.88 -0.54 5.80
CA MET A 77 -10.99 0.35 4.64
C MET A 77 -12.36 0.34 3.97
N LEU A 78 -13.26 -0.56 4.37
CA LEU A 78 -14.65 -0.51 3.90
C LEU A 78 -15.45 0.60 4.59
N ARG A 79 -15.17 0.88 5.85
CA ARG A 79 -15.96 1.84 6.65
C ARG A 79 -15.80 3.26 6.11
N ASN A 80 -16.93 3.92 5.83
CA ASN A 80 -16.99 5.28 5.29
C ASN A 80 -16.24 5.45 3.95
N SER A 81 -16.19 4.40 3.15
CA SER A 81 -15.53 4.37 1.86
C SER A 81 -16.52 3.94 0.78
N PHE A 82 -16.27 4.31 -0.48
CA PHE A 82 -17.05 3.82 -1.61
C PHE A 82 -17.01 2.28 -1.73
N LEU A 83 -15.97 1.63 -1.20
CA LEU A 83 -15.82 0.18 -1.21
C LEU A 83 -16.96 -0.55 -0.48
N MET A 84 -17.63 0.11 0.48
CA MET A 84 -18.76 -0.46 1.21
C MET A 84 -19.91 -0.87 0.29
N GLN A 85 -20.03 -0.24 -0.88
CA GLN A 85 -21.14 -0.45 -1.83
C GLN A 85 -20.70 -1.15 -3.10
N LYS A 86 -19.50 -1.74 -3.10
CA LYS A 86 -18.91 -2.41 -4.23
C LYS A 86 -18.52 -3.85 -3.86
N ASP A 87 -18.59 -4.73 -4.83
CA ASP A 87 -18.00 -6.06 -4.69
C ASP A 87 -16.48 -6.02 -4.86
N TYR A 88 -15.82 -7.15 -4.60
CA TYR A 88 -14.37 -7.25 -4.66
C TYR A 88 -13.79 -7.06 -6.09
N LYS A 89 -14.59 -7.25 -7.13
CA LYS A 89 -14.15 -7.09 -8.54
C LYS A 89 -13.89 -5.63 -8.90
N ILE A 90 -14.32 -4.69 -8.06
CA ILE A 90 -13.97 -3.27 -8.22
C ILE A 90 -12.47 -3.04 -8.27
N HIS A 91 -11.67 -3.96 -7.74
CA HIS A 91 -10.21 -3.89 -7.74
C HIS A 91 -9.56 -4.40 -9.04
N ALA A 92 -10.32 -4.99 -9.98
CA ALA A 92 -9.76 -5.69 -11.14
C ALA A 92 -8.87 -4.80 -12.01
N ASP A 93 -9.30 -3.58 -12.30
CA ASP A 93 -8.53 -2.65 -13.14
C ASP A 93 -7.28 -2.14 -12.41
N VAL A 94 -7.37 -1.94 -11.09
CA VAL A 94 -6.21 -1.60 -10.25
C VAL A 94 -5.21 -2.75 -10.23
N VAL A 95 -5.66 -4.00 -10.10
CA VAL A 95 -4.80 -5.19 -10.15
C VAL A 95 -4.09 -5.29 -11.50
N ARG A 96 -4.80 -5.10 -12.61
CA ARG A 96 -4.19 -5.09 -13.95
C ARG A 96 -3.18 -3.94 -14.11
N LEU A 97 -3.51 -2.76 -13.60
CA LEU A 97 -2.67 -1.57 -13.68
C LEU A 97 -1.31 -1.76 -13.00
N ILE A 98 -1.30 -2.25 -11.75
CA ILE A 98 -0.06 -2.38 -10.99
C ILE A 98 0.91 -3.42 -11.55
N TYR A 99 0.45 -4.30 -12.43
CA TYR A 99 1.28 -5.27 -13.14
C TYR A 99 1.73 -4.80 -14.53
N GLN A 100 1.43 -3.55 -14.91
CA GLN A 100 1.97 -3.00 -16.14
C GLN A 100 3.49 -2.89 -16.05
N PRO A 101 4.23 -3.20 -17.13
CA PRO A 101 5.70 -3.21 -17.13
C PRO A 101 6.33 -1.87 -16.71
N GLU A 102 5.61 -0.79 -16.91
CA GLU A 102 6.04 0.54 -16.48
C GLU A 102 6.25 0.68 -14.97
N TRP A 103 5.65 -0.20 -14.14
CA TRP A 103 5.76 -0.17 -12.68
C TRP A 103 6.70 -1.24 -12.12
N ASP A 104 7.39 -1.98 -12.97
CA ASP A 104 8.27 -3.09 -12.55
C ASP A 104 9.38 -2.63 -11.59
N ASP A 105 9.85 -1.39 -11.72
CA ASP A 105 10.88 -0.79 -10.89
C ASP A 105 10.45 -0.53 -9.44
N LEU A 106 9.14 -0.52 -9.16
CA LEU A 106 8.59 -0.25 -7.82
C LEU A 106 8.45 -1.51 -6.95
N TRP A 107 8.55 -2.71 -7.53
CA TRP A 107 8.27 -3.95 -6.81
C TRP A 107 9.34 -4.39 -5.82
N ASP A 108 10.58 -4.00 -6.02
CA ASP A 108 11.73 -4.43 -5.22
C ASP A 108 12.56 -3.22 -4.80
N LEU A 109 11.90 -2.20 -4.25
CA LEU A 109 12.59 -0.99 -3.80
C LEU A 109 13.37 -1.26 -2.51
N SER A 110 14.68 -1.03 -2.57
CA SER A 110 15.52 -0.97 -1.37
C SER A 110 15.30 0.37 -0.62
N PRO A 111 15.63 0.44 0.69
CA PRO A 111 15.53 1.69 1.46
C PRO A 111 16.32 2.84 0.82
N GLU A 112 17.47 2.55 0.19
CA GLU A 112 18.31 3.55 -0.48
C GLU A 112 17.60 4.13 -1.71
N LYS A 113 16.86 3.30 -2.46
CA LYS A 113 16.07 3.75 -3.60
C LYS A 113 14.88 4.60 -3.15
N LEU A 114 14.21 4.21 -2.06
CA LEU A 114 13.07 4.97 -1.52
C LEU A 114 13.43 6.39 -1.10
N SER A 115 14.70 6.65 -0.77
CA SER A 115 15.19 8.00 -0.45
C SER A 115 15.40 8.91 -1.67
N GLN A 116 15.30 8.38 -2.89
CA GLN A 116 15.51 9.14 -4.12
C GLN A 116 14.21 9.77 -4.62
N GLU A 117 14.25 11.04 -4.98
CA GLU A 117 13.11 11.81 -5.50
C GLU A 117 12.46 11.11 -6.70
N TYR A 118 13.24 10.50 -7.57
CA TYR A 118 12.75 9.74 -8.71
C TYR A 118 11.70 8.69 -8.31
N TYR A 119 11.97 7.89 -7.28
CA TYR A 119 11.04 6.85 -6.85
C TYR A 119 9.81 7.42 -6.12
N ALA A 120 9.98 8.54 -5.40
CA ALA A 120 8.84 9.26 -4.82
C ALA A 120 7.88 9.72 -5.91
N ASP A 121 8.38 10.33 -7.00
CA ASP A 121 7.58 10.74 -8.14
C ASP A 121 6.90 9.54 -8.84
N ARG A 122 7.60 8.42 -8.96
CA ARG A 122 7.03 7.18 -9.53
C ARG A 122 5.88 6.65 -8.70
N ILE A 123 6.02 6.63 -7.37
CA ILE A 123 4.98 6.20 -6.44
C ILE A 123 3.77 7.14 -6.52
N MET A 124 3.99 8.44 -6.62
CA MET A 124 2.91 9.42 -6.79
C MET A 124 2.16 9.20 -8.10
N LYS A 125 2.85 8.98 -9.22
CA LYS A 125 2.23 8.67 -10.52
C LYS A 125 1.42 7.37 -10.49
N LEU A 126 1.93 6.31 -9.84
CA LEU A 126 1.16 5.08 -9.66
C LEU A 126 -0.11 5.34 -8.83
N SER A 127 -0.02 6.14 -7.77
CA SER A 127 -1.18 6.53 -6.94
C SER A 127 -2.24 7.30 -7.74
N GLU A 128 -1.81 8.21 -8.61
CA GLU A 128 -2.69 8.93 -9.54
C GLU A 128 -3.38 7.97 -10.51
N SER A 129 -2.62 7.06 -11.12
CA SER A 129 -3.16 6.05 -12.04
C SER A 129 -4.15 5.10 -11.35
N ILE A 130 -3.90 4.70 -10.10
CA ILE A 130 -4.87 3.91 -9.29
C ILE A 130 -6.14 4.73 -9.05
N THR A 131 -6.02 6.02 -8.75
CA THR A 131 -7.17 6.91 -8.58
C THR A 131 -8.01 6.99 -9.85
N GLU A 132 -7.36 7.19 -10.99
CA GLU A 132 -8.02 7.24 -12.31
C GLU A 132 -8.74 5.93 -12.62
N ALA A 133 -8.15 4.77 -12.33
CA ALA A 133 -8.77 3.48 -12.53
C ALA A 133 -10.05 3.31 -11.70
N TYR A 134 -10.07 3.71 -10.42
CA TYR A 134 -11.28 3.68 -9.60
C TYR A 134 -12.34 4.67 -10.11
N VAL A 135 -11.96 5.87 -10.48
CA VAL A 135 -12.90 6.87 -11.04
C VAL A 135 -13.51 6.37 -12.34
N ALA A 136 -12.70 5.82 -13.23
CA ALA A 136 -13.16 5.26 -14.51
C ALA A 136 -14.13 4.08 -14.33
N SER A 137 -13.93 3.27 -13.29
CA SER A 137 -14.86 2.15 -12.97
C SER A 137 -16.14 2.60 -12.24
N GLY A 138 -16.34 3.90 -12.05
CA GLY A 138 -17.50 4.46 -11.34
C GLY A 138 -17.51 4.18 -9.85
N ALA A 139 -16.33 3.93 -9.26
CA ALA A 139 -16.22 3.67 -7.82
C ALA A 139 -16.24 4.96 -7.00
N GLY A 140 -15.28 5.83 -7.21
CA GLY A 140 -15.09 7.06 -6.46
C GLY A 140 -13.62 7.42 -6.31
N ILE A 141 -13.35 8.54 -5.65
CA ILE A 141 -11.98 9.00 -5.41
C ILE A 141 -11.46 8.34 -4.13
N PRO A 142 -10.38 7.53 -4.21
CA PRO A 142 -9.78 6.92 -3.03
C PRO A 142 -9.07 7.98 -2.16
N THR A 143 -9.08 7.78 -0.85
CA THR A 143 -8.30 8.59 0.08
C THR A 143 -6.83 8.20 0.05
N ASP A 144 -5.93 9.09 0.49
CA ASP A 144 -4.50 8.77 0.63
C ASP A 144 -4.26 7.54 1.50
N THR A 145 -5.06 7.36 2.55
CA THR A 145 -5.00 6.18 3.42
C THR A 145 -5.34 4.90 2.65
N LEU A 146 -6.36 4.93 1.80
CA LEU A 146 -6.71 3.77 0.98
C LEU A 146 -5.63 3.49 -0.07
N LEU A 147 -5.14 4.51 -0.77
CA LEU A 147 -4.08 4.38 -1.77
C LEU A 147 -2.81 3.77 -1.19
N THR A 148 -2.33 4.31 -0.08
CA THR A 148 -1.10 3.80 0.56
C THR A 148 -1.28 2.40 1.14
N LYS A 149 -2.47 2.03 1.62
CA LYS A 149 -2.76 0.64 2.00
C LYS A 149 -2.80 -0.30 0.81
N ILE A 150 -3.35 0.11 -0.32
CA ILE A 150 -3.29 -0.68 -1.55
C ILE A 150 -1.82 -0.92 -1.95
N LEU A 151 -1.01 0.13 -2.00
CA LEU A 151 0.40 0.02 -2.34
C LEU A 151 1.18 -0.86 -1.35
N LEU A 152 0.91 -0.74 -0.04
CA LEU A 152 1.52 -1.59 0.98
C LEU A 152 1.14 -3.06 0.82
N GLY A 153 -0.13 -3.35 0.55
CA GLY A 153 -0.63 -4.72 0.41
C GLY A 153 -0.29 -5.40 -0.91
N THR A 154 0.12 -4.64 -1.91
CA THR A 154 0.41 -5.14 -3.27
C THR A 154 1.90 -5.03 -3.59
N VAL A 155 2.36 -3.87 -3.98
CA VAL A 155 3.75 -3.60 -4.38
C VAL A 155 4.71 -3.58 -3.19
N GLY A 156 4.23 -3.15 -2.02
CA GLY A 156 5.03 -3.10 -0.78
C GLY A 156 6.00 -1.92 -0.70
N CYS A 157 5.80 -0.89 -1.52
CA CYS A 157 6.77 0.20 -1.67
C CYS A 157 6.61 1.37 -0.70
N VAL A 158 5.51 1.43 0.07
CA VAL A 158 5.25 2.53 1.02
C VAL A 158 4.55 2.03 2.27
N PRO A 159 4.75 2.68 3.44
CA PRO A 159 3.94 2.43 4.62
C PRO A 159 2.51 2.98 4.44
N ALA A 160 1.56 2.46 5.20
CA ALA A 160 0.20 2.99 5.21
C ALA A 160 0.16 4.39 5.84
N TYR A 161 -0.35 5.37 5.11
CA TYR A 161 -0.51 6.75 5.58
C TYR A 161 -1.83 6.92 6.33
N ASP A 162 -1.95 6.27 7.47
CA ASP A 162 -3.13 6.32 8.32
C ASP A 162 -2.98 7.29 9.50
N ARG A 163 -4.03 7.35 10.35
CA ARG A 163 -4.03 8.24 11.51
C ARG A 163 -2.91 7.95 12.53
N TYR A 164 -2.45 6.71 12.60
CA TYR A 164 -1.38 6.35 13.53
C TYR A 164 -0.03 6.82 13.00
N PHE A 165 0.23 6.64 11.72
CA PHE A 165 1.42 7.17 11.05
C PHE A 165 1.48 8.70 11.10
N LYS A 166 0.32 9.39 10.93
CA LYS A 166 0.25 10.87 10.99
C LYS A 166 0.51 11.44 12.38
N LYS A 167 0.34 10.65 13.44
CA LYS A 167 0.54 11.08 14.83
C LYS A 167 1.93 10.77 15.37
N ALA A 168 2.68 9.88 14.73
CA ALA A 168 4.05 9.54 15.07
C ALA A 168 5.03 10.64 14.60
#